data_84127470cffc2d8f07dad6f8de9b8bb7
#
_entry.id   84127470cffc2d8f07dad6f8de9b8bb7
#
_cell.length_a   1.000
_cell.length_b   1.000
_cell.length_c   1.000
_cell.angle_alpha   90.00
_cell.angle_beta   90.00
_cell.angle_gamma   90.00
#
_symmetry.space_group_name_H-M   'P 1'
#
loop_
_entity.id
_entity.type
_entity.pdbx_description
1 polymer ?
#
loop_
_entity_poly.entity_id
_entity_poly.type
_entity_poly.pdbx_seq_one_letter_code
_entity_poly.pdbx_strand_id
1 'polypeptide(L)'
;DISITPNRGDCFSVRGIAREVAVLNNMPFNLPFAATESPVTSSEQQAVTVTTDDCPRYYAQVVTGLTGTTPSPEWMKQALNASGIKPRNLLVDVTNYVLMELGQPLHAFDADKLVGAITVRHANAGETLELLNEQTVTFIGDELVIADEQGAIALAGIIGGLRTAVTDNTTRVVIESAFFNPLAIAGRARRFGLHTDSSQRFERGVDFELPILAMNRASQLIAELAGGDFGPITIAENTALLPQRHAIELKQAQVDQLLGYQVESDFITDALQRLGCAVTVKAQGEWTVVPPSHRYDMAIYQDLIEEVAR
;
A
#
# COMPACT_ATOMS: atom_id res chain seq x y z
N ASP A 1 -10.35 17.51 9.26
CA ASP A 1 -9.12 16.76 9.57
C ASP A 1 -9.44 15.62 10.52
N ILE A 2 -8.87 14.44 10.24
CA ILE A 2 -9.00 13.25 11.08
C ILE A 2 -7.61 12.90 11.62
N SER A 3 -7.46 12.86 12.94
CA SER A 3 -6.23 12.41 13.58
C SER A 3 -6.27 10.89 13.73
N ILE A 4 -5.30 10.21 13.08
CA ILE A 4 -5.23 8.75 13.07
C ILE A 4 -4.18 8.29 14.08
N THR A 5 -4.57 7.36 14.96
CA THR A 5 -3.66 6.77 15.94
C THR A 5 -2.61 5.88 15.24
N PRO A 6 -1.40 5.70 15.82
CA PRO A 6 -0.33 4.96 15.18
C PRO A 6 -0.65 3.51 14.80
N ASN A 7 -1.53 2.84 15.55
CA ASN A 7 -1.97 1.47 15.29
C ASN A 7 -2.95 1.33 14.13
N ARG A 8 -3.62 2.43 13.72
CA ARG A 8 -4.64 2.42 12.67
C ARG A 8 -4.10 2.86 11.31
N GLY A 9 -2.99 2.27 10.87
CA GLY A 9 -2.42 2.50 9.55
C GLY A 9 -3.37 2.20 8.38
N ASP A 10 -4.32 1.29 8.57
CA ASP A 10 -5.40 0.98 7.64
C ASP A 10 -6.31 2.18 7.30
N CYS A 11 -6.39 3.16 8.21
CA CYS A 11 -7.18 4.38 8.06
C CYS A 11 -6.45 5.52 7.32
N PHE A 12 -5.19 5.33 6.89
CA PHE A 12 -4.46 6.31 6.06
C PHE A 12 -4.92 6.34 4.60
N SER A 13 -6.24 6.20 4.38
CA SER A 13 -6.86 6.25 3.06
C SER A 13 -8.34 6.60 3.16
N VAL A 14 -8.90 7.09 2.05
CA VAL A 14 -10.34 7.29 1.93
C VAL A 14 -11.09 5.97 2.11
N ARG A 15 -10.57 4.88 1.54
CA ARG A 15 -11.14 3.54 1.70
C ARG A 15 -11.17 3.09 3.16
N GLY A 16 -10.09 3.28 3.90
CA GLY A 16 -10.00 2.90 5.31
C GLY A 16 -11.00 3.66 6.19
N ILE A 17 -11.07 4.98 6.01
CA ILE A 17 -12.06 5.82 6.72
C ILE A 17 -13.49 5.45 6.33
N ALA A 18 -13.75 5.22 5.04
CA ALA A 18 -15.08 4.82 4.58
C ALA A 18 -15.55 3.49 5.19
N ARG A 19 -14.64 2.51 5.36
CA ARG A 19 -14.93 1.27 6.09
C ARG A 19 -15.36 1.53 7.53
N GLU A 20 -14.59 2.34 8.26
CA GLU A 20 -14.91 2.68 9.64
C GLU A 20 -16.27 3.38 9.75
N VAL A 21 -16.52 4.36 8.88
CA VAL A 21 -17.82 5.06 8.84
C VAL A 21 -18.97 4.08 8.55
N ALA A 22 -18.77 3.14 7.63
CA ALA A 22 -19.78 2.13 7.30
C ALA A 22 -20.07 1.21 8.50
N VAL A 23 -19.02 0.72 9.17
CA VAL A 23 -19.16 -0.13 10.38
C VAL A 23 -19.90 0.62 11.49
N LEU A 24 -19.49 1.84 11.82
CA LEU A 24 -20.08 2.64 12.90
C LEU A 24 -21.54 3.03 12.64
N ASN A 25 -21.93 3.13 11.37
CA ASN A 25 -23.31 3.51 11.01
C ASN A 25 -24.15 2.31 10.53
N ASN A 26 -23.66 1.09 10.71
CA ASN A 26 -24.34 -0.14 10.26
C ASN A 26 -24.74 -0.09 8.75
N MET A 27 -23.82 0.39 7.94
CA MET A 27 -24.00 0.53 6.49
C MET A 27 -23.13 -0.47 5.73
N PRO A 28 -23.55 -0.94 4.54
CA PRO A 28 -22.68 -1.75 3.69
C PRO A 28 -21.51 -0.91 3.17
N PHE A 29 -20.32 -1.51 3.10
CA PHE A 29 -19.15 -0.92 2.47
C PHE A 29 -18.95 -1.51 1.07
N ASN A 30 -18.91 -0.65 0.06
CA ASN A 30 -18.62 -1.02 -1.32
C ASN A 30 -17.52 -0.12 -1.90
N LEU A 31 -16.65 -0.70 -2.73
CA LEU A 31 -15.71 0.12 -3.50
C LEU A 31 -16.47 0.95 -4.55
N PRO A 32 -16.09 2.21 -4.79
CA PRO A 32 -16.74 3.08 -5.77
C PRO A 32 -16.37 2.74 -7.22
N PHE A 33 -15.56 1.70 -7.44
CA PHE A 33 -15.12 1.23 -8.75
C PHE A 33 -15.13 -0.30 -8.80
N ALA A 34 -15.18 -0.85 -10.02
CA ALA A 34 -15.06 -2.29 -10.23
C ALA A 34 -13.59 -2.71 -10.02
N ALA A 35 -13.37 -3.70 -9.15
CA ALA A 35 -12.05 -4.31 -8.97
C ALA A 35 -11.79 -5.28 -10.14
N THR A 36 -11.50 -4.75 -11.32
CA THR A 36 -11.16 -5.53 -12.51
C THR A 36 -9.66 -5.71 -12.62
N GLU A 37 -9.24 -6.79 -13.27
CA GLU A 37 -7.84 -7.00 -13.58
C GLU A 37 -7.31 -5.92 -14.54
N SER A 38 -6.02 -5.63 -14.42
CA SER A 38 -5.32 -4.73 -15.33
C SER A 38 -5.40 -5.24 -16.77
N PRO A 39 -5.60 -4.36 -17.77
CA PRO A 39 -5.58 -4.78 -19.16
C PRO A 39 -4.19 -5.35 -19.52
N VAL A 40 -4.18 -6.34 -20.41
CA VAL A 40 -2.96 -6.88 -21.02
C VAL A 40 -3.09 -6.78 -22.53
N THR A 41 -2.40 -5.81 -23.13
CA THR A 41 -2.46 -5.50 -24.56
C THR A 41 -1.10 -5.61 -25.25
N SER A 42 -0.03 -5.81 -24.48
CA SER A 42 1.33 -6.03 -24.99
C SER A 42 2.00 -7.20 -24.27
N SER A 43 3.16 -7.62 -24.76
CA SER A 43 3.99 -8.67 -24.13
C SER A 43 5.17 -8.10 -23.35
N GLU A 44 5.30 -6.79 -23.26
CA GLU A 44 6.44 -6.16 -22.58
C GLU A 44 6.40 -6.37 -21.08
N GLN A 45 7.52 -6.79 -20.50
CA GLN A 45 7.69 -7.03 -19.10
C GLN A 45 9.01 -6.45 -18.58
N GLN A 46 8.98 -5.98 -17.33
CA GLN A 46 10.19 -5.62 -16.59
C GLN A 46 10.60 -6.81 -15.72
N ALA A 47 11.82 -7.31 -15.92
CA ALA A 47 12.37 -8.33 -15.05
C ALA A 47 12.58 -7.78 -13.63
N VAL A 48 12.16 -8.55 -12.63
CA VAL A 48 12.27 -8.18 -11.21
C VAL A 48 12.88 -9.35 -10.44
N THR A 49 13.84 -9.03 -9.57
CA THR A 49 14.41 -9.96 -8.60
C THR A 49 14.34 -9.36 -7.20
N VAL A 50 13.95 -10.15 -6.21
CA VAL A 50 13.98 -9.77 -4.81
C VAL A 50 15.00 -10.63 -4.10
N THR A 51 16.03 -10.00 -3.49
CA THR A 51 17.14 -10.70 -2.82
C THR A 51 17.16 -10.48 -1.31
N THR A 52 16.00 -10.12 -0.73
CA THR A 52 15.83 -9.83 0.71
C THR A 52 14.47 -10.34 1.19
N ASP A 53 14.38 -10.71 2.45
CA ASP A 53 13.12 -11.10 3.10
C ASP A 53 12.23 -9.89 3.45
N ASP A 54 12.77 -8.67 3.37
CA ASP A 54 12.07 -7.43 3.73
C ASP A 54 11.11 -6.90 2.65
N CYS A 55 11.09 -7.54 1.47
CA CYS A 55 10.12 -7.27 0.41
C CYS A 55 9.45 -8.58 -0.04
N PRO A 56 8.53 -9.16 0.75
CA PRO A 56 7.90 -10.43 0.39
C PRO A 56 6.97 -10.36 -0.81
N ARG A 57 6.62 -9.17 -1.29
CA ARG A 57 5.73 -9.01 -2.45
C ARG A 57 6.09 -7.75 -3.23
N TYR A 58 6.35 -7.92 -4.54
CA TYR A 58 6.66 -6.84 -5.46
C TYR A 58 5.99 -7.10 -6.81
N TYR A 59 5.19 -6.16 -7.26
CA TYR A 59 4.52 -6.19 -8.56
C TYR A 59 5.05 -5.06 -9.42
N ALA A 60 5.31 -5.36 -10.70
CA ALA A 60 5.71 -4.39 -11.70
C ALA A 60 4.88 -4.58 -12.98
N GLN A 61 4.45 -3.49 -13.60
CA GLN A 61 3.76 -3.53 -14.88
C GLN A 61 4.35 -2.48 -15.82
N VAL A 62 4.68 -2.89 -17.03
CA VAL A 62 5.14 -1.99 -18.09
C VAL A 62 3.92 -1.42 -18.81
N VAL A 63 3.92 -0.10 -19.05
CA VAL A 63 2.95 0.57 -19.89
C VAL A 63 3.71 1.38 -20.93
N THR A 64 3.35 1.21 -22.21
CA THR A 64 4.01 1.86 -23.34
C THR A 64 3.02 2.68 -24.17
N GLY A 65 3.52 3.47 -25.12
CA GLY A 65 2.66 4.26 -26.00
C GLY A 65 1.94 5.41 -25.30
N LEU A 66 2.44 5.83 -24.13
CA LEU A 66 1.87 6.96 -23.40
C LEU A 66 2.23 8.30 -24.04
N THR A 67 1.40 9.30 -23.82
CA THR A 67 1.70 10.69 -24.12
C THR A 67 1.96 11.42 -22.80
N GLY A 68 3.24 11.68 -22.50
CA GLY A 68 3.66 12.24 -21.21
C GLY A 68 3.07 13.61 -20.86
N THR A 69 2.57 14.33 -21.84
CA THR A 69 1.91 15.63 -21.68
C THR A 69 0.40 15.55 -21.45
N THR A 70 -0.17 14.34 -21.35
CA THR A 70 -1.60 14.18 -21.02
C THR A 70 -1.88 14.82 -19.64
N PRO A 71 -2.76 15.81 -19.55
CA PRO A 71 -3.02 16.48 -18.28
C PRO A 71 -3.89 15.62 -17.36
N SER A 72 -3.64 15.69 -16.08
CA SER A 72 -4.54 15.11 -15.07
C SER A 72 -5.91 15.78 -15.15
N PRO A 73 -7.02 15.03 -15.05
CA PRO A 73 -8.36 15.61 -15.08
C PRO A 73 -8.62 16.47 -13.83
N GLU A 74 -9.51 17.44 -13.95
CA GLU A 74 -9.76 18.42 -12.89
C GLU A 74 -10.24 17.78 -11.58
N TRP A 75 -11.09 16.73 -11.66
CA TRP A 75 -11.56 16.03 -10.48
C TRP A 75 -10.41 15.39 -9.68
N MET A 76 -9.38 14.84 -10.37
CA MET A 76 -8.21 14.25 -9.72
C MET A 76 -7.34 15.32 -9.07
N LYS A 77 -7.11 16.44 -9.75
CA LYS A 77 -6.37 17.58 -9.18
C LYS A 77 -7.06 18.13 -7.93
N GLN A 78 -8.38 18.25 -7.95
CA GLN A 78 -9.16 18.70 -6.80
C GLN A 78 -9.03 17.73 -5.63
N ALA A 79 -9.12 16.41 -5.87
CA ALA A 79 -8.96 15.39 -4.84
C ALA A 79 -7.55 15.43 -4.22
N LEU A 80 -6.51 15.53 -5.05
CA LEU A 80 -5.12 15.64 -4.57
C LEU A 80 -4.89 16.92 -3.76
N ASN A 81 -5.33 18.06 -4.26
CA ASN A 81 -5.22 19.33 -3.55
C ASN A 81 -5.97 19.33 -2.21
N ALA A 82 -7.16 18.72 -2.17
CA ALA A 82 -7.92 18.54 -0.92
C ALA A 82 -7.18 17.64 0.09
N SER A 83 -6.32 16.74 -0.40
CA SER A 83 -5.48 15.86 0.42
C SER A 83 -4.10 16.48 0.74
N GLY A 84 -3.85 17.74 0.35
CA GLY A 84 -2.57 18.41 0.56
C GLY A 84 -1.46 18.02 -0.43
N ILE A 85 -1.78 17.26 -1.46
CA ILE A 85 -0.82 16.82 -2.49
C ILE A 85 -0.92 17.75 -3.71
N LYS A 86 0.21 18.36 -4.07
CA LYS A 86 0.28 19.21 -5.26
C LYS A 86 0.34 18.35 -6.54
N PRO A 87 -0.62 18.49 -7.47
CA PRO A 87 -0.57 17.80 -8.76
C PRO A 87 0.70 18.14 -9.56
N ARG A 88 1.19 17.15 -10.32
CA ARG A 88 2.40 17.29 -11.15
C ARG A 88 2.09 16.90 -12.59
N ASN A 89 2.24 15.64 -12.94
CA ASN A 89 1.85 15.06 -14.23
C ASN A 89 0.95 13.83 -13.99
N LEU A 90 0.26 13.40 -15.03
CA LEU A 90 -0.76 12.35 -14.90
C LEU A 90 -0.26 11.08 -14.23
N LEU A 91 0.95 10.59 -14.56
CA LEU A 91 1.48 9.34 -14.01
C LEU A 91 1.72 9.44 -12.51
N VAL A 92 2.35 10.53 -12.07
CA VAL A 92 2.56 10.80 -10.64
C VAL A 92 1.24 11.06 -9.92
N ASP A 93 0.32 11.77 -10.56
CA ASP A 93 -0.98 12.11 -9.98
C ASP A 93 -1.86 10.86 -9.81
N VAL A 94 -1.80 9.90 -10.74
CA VAL A 94 -2.48 8.61 -10.61
C VAL A 94 -1.91 7.82 -9.43
N THR A 95 -0.58 7.71 -9.30
CA THR A 95 0.03 6.98 -8.17
C THR A 95 -0.34 7.61 -6.83
N ASN A 96 -0.33 8.94 -6.73
CA ASN A 96 -0.73 9.67 -5.54
C ASN A 96 -2.24 9.57 -5.27
N TYR A 97 -3.07 9.58 -6.31
CA TYR A 97 -4.51 9.41 -6.16
C TYR A 97 -4.85 8.03 -5.60
N VAL A 98 -4.25 6.95 -6.14
CA VAL A 98 -4.46 5.59 -5.65
C VAL A 98 -3.94 5.43 -4.21
N LEU A 99 -2.81 6.06 -3.88
CA LEU A 99 -2.29 6.12 -2.51
C LEU A 99 -3.32 6.73 -1.55
N MET A 100 -3.97 7.83 -1.91
CA MET A 100 -5.00 8.47 -1.07
C MET A 100 -6.31 7.69 -1.07
N GLU A 101 -6.71 7.14 -2.23
CA GLU A 101 -7.94 6.36 -2.36
C GLU A 101 -7.87 5.05 -1.58
N LEU A 102 -6.79 4.28 -1.72
CA LEU A 102 -6.66 2.91 -1.20
C LEU A 102 -5.71 2.76 0.00
N GLY A 103 -4.71 3.63 0.14
CA GLY A 103 -3.68 3.53 1.17
C GLY A 103 -2.44 2.75 0.75
N GLN A 104 -2.34 2.34 -0.52
CA GLN A 104 -1.18 1.67 -1.08
C GLN A 104 -0.28 2.68 -1.79
N PRO A 105 0.96 2.91 -1.29
CA PRO A 105 1.92 3.67 -2.06
C PRO A 105 2.32 2.93 -3.33
N LEU A 106 2.36 3.66 -4.43
CA LEU A 106 2.82 3.22 -5.73
C LEU A 106 3.99 4.08 -6.17
N HIS A 107 4.82 3.54 -7.07
CA HIS A 107 5.83 4.34 -7.76
C HIS A 107 5.77 4.11 -9.27
N ALA A 108 6.27 5.08 -10.03
CA ALA A 108 6.39 5.01 -11.48
C ALA A 108 7.82 5.37 -11.89
N PHE A 109 8.49 4.44 -12.55
CA PHE A 109 9.82 4.64 -13.14
C PHE A 109 9.69 4.93 -14.63
N ASP A 110 10.45 5.87 -15.14
CA ASP A 110 10.66 6.04 -16.58
C ASP A 110 11.43 4.80 -17.10
N ALA A 111 10.74 3.95 -17.86
CA ALA A 111 11.27 2.66 -18.29
C ALA A 111 12.49 2.80 -19.22
N ASP A 112 12.58 3.90 -19.97
CA ASP A 112 13.70 4.15 -20.88
C ASP A 112 14.99 4.58 -20.16
N LYS A 113 14.88 4.90 -18.86
CA LYS A 113 16.02 5.23 -17.99
C LYS A 113 16.45 4.07 -17.09
N LEU A 114 15.70 2.96 -17.09
CA LEU A 114 16.08 1.73 -16.40
C LEU A 114 17.14 0.97 -17.19
N VAL A 115 18.08 0.38 -16.48
CA VAL A 115 19.13 -0.45 -17.09
C VAL A 115 19.03 -1.88 -16.54
N GLY A 116 18.62 -2.82 -17.39
CA GLY A 116 18.47 -4.23 -17.02
C GLY A 116 17.30 -4.52 -16.09
N ALA A 117 17.49 -5.47 -15.20
CA ALA A 117 16.46 -5.91 -14.26
C ALA A 117 16.35 -4.99 -13.02
N ILE A 118 15.15 -4.84 -12.51
CA ILE A 118 14.93 -4.26 -11.17
C ILE A 118 15.32 -5.29 -10.12
N THR A 119 16.10 -4.87 -9.12
CA THR A 119 16.47 -5.70 -7.98
C THR A 119 16.10 -4.99 -6.68
N VAL A 120 15.30 -5.65 -5.84
CA VAL A 120 15.01 -5.18 -4.47
C VAL A 120 16.02 -5.84 -3.53
N ARG A 121 16.80 -5.03 -2.84
CA ARG A 121 17.91 -5.46 -1.98
C ARG A 121 18.22 -4.46 -0.87
N HIS A 122 19.05 -4.85 0.08
CA HIS A 122 19.70 -3.86 0.93
C HIS A 122 20.76 -3.09 0.14
N ALA A 123 20.94 -1.82 0.51
CA ALA A 123 21.97 -0.96 -0.07
C ALA A 123 23.38 -1.48 0.25
N ASN A 124 24.36 -1.14 -0.57
CA ASN A 124 25.75 -1.33 -0.20
C ASN A 124 26.21 -0.15 0.68
N ALA A 125 27.06 -0.41 1.67
CA ALA A 125 27.65 0.66 2.47
C ALA A 125 28.46 1.61 1.57
N GLY A 126 28.17 2.90 1.66
CA GLY A 126 28.79 3.94 0.83
C GLY A 126 28.11 4.14 -0.53
N GLU A 127 27.11 3.34 -0.90
CA GLU A 127 26.31 3.57 -2.09
C GLU A 127 25.53 4.88 -1.95
N THR A 128 25.38 5.64 -3.04
CA THR A 128 24.71 6.94 -3.04
C THR A 128 23.49 6.95 -3.94
N LEU A 129 22.52 7.79 -3.61
CA LEU A 129 21.33 8.02 -4.42
C LEU A 129 20.96 9.51 -4.39
N GLU A 130 20.79 10.11 -5.56
CA GLU A 130 20.16 11.41 -5.69
C GLU A 130 18.64 11.22 -5.74
N LEU A 131 17.95 11.81 -4.76
CA LEU A 131 16.53 11.66 -4.54
C LEU A 131 15.70 12.64 -5.39
N LEU A 132 14.39 12.39 -5.52
CA LEU A 132 13.45 13.29 -6.22
C LEU A 132 13.38 14.71 -5.66
N ASN A 133 13.82 14.94 -4.43
CA ASN A 133 13.96 16.27 -3.81
C ASN A 133 15.33 16.90 -3.99
N GLU A 134 16.15 16.34 -4.91
CA GLU A 134 17.52 16.80 -5.24
C GLU A 134 18.56 16.62 -4.10
N GLN A 135 18.18 15.98 -3.01
CA GLN A 135 19.10 15.60 -1.95
C GLN A 135 19.90 14.36 -2.34
N THR A 136 21.20 14.37 -2.22
CA THR A 136 22.03 13.16 -2.32
C THR A 136 22.20 12.53 -0.95
N VAL A 137 21.84 11.25 -0.84
CA VAL A 137 22.02 10.45 0.38
C VAL A 137 23.12 9.42 0.19
N THR A 138 23.80 9.06 1.29
CA THR A 138 24.78 7.97 1.33
C THR A 138 24.28 6.91 2.30
N PHE A 139 24.20 5.67 1.83
CA PHE A 139 23.68 4.54 2.59
C PHE A 139 24.76 3.92 3.47
N ILE A 140 24.34 3.33 4.58
CA ILE A 140 25.22 2.59 5.50
C ILE A 140 25.11 1.07 5.35
N GLY A 141 24.13 0.58 4.53
CA GLY A 141 23.98 -0.83 4.20
C GLY A 141 22.78 -1.52 4.87
N ASP A 142 22.00 -0.83 5.70
CA ASP A 142 20.79 -1.36 6.33
C ASP A 142 19.50 -0.82 5.69
N GLU A 143 19.63 0.07 4.71
CA GLU A 143 18.49 0.61 3.99
C GLU A 143 18.04 -0.36 2.89
N LEU A 144 16.73 -0.49 2.75
CA LEU A 144 16.12 -1.21 1.65
C LEU A 144 16.06 -0.30 0.42
N VAL A 145 16.58 -0.75 -0.70
CA VAL A 145 16.60 0.00 -1.96
C VAL A 145 15.99 -0.82 -3.09
N ILE A 146 15.41 -0.12 -4.05
CA ILE A 146 15.14 -0.62 -5.36
C ILE A 146 16.30 -0.19 -6.24
N ALA A 147 16.89 -1.12 -6.98
CA ALA A 147 18.09 -0.88 -7.78
C ALA A 147 17.90 -1.47 -9.19
N ASP A 148 18.68 -0.97 -10.13
CA ASP A 148 18.92 -1.59 -11.41
C ASP A 148 20.41 -1.96 -11.55
N GLU A 149 20.88 -2.30 -12.74
CA GLU A 149 22.29 -2.68 -12.96
C GLU A 149 23.28 -1.52 -12.74
N GLN A 150 22.83 -0.27 -12.70
CA GLN A 150 23.68 0.89 -12.43
C GLN A 150 23.72 1.27 -10.94
N GLY A 151 22.85 0.72 -10.10
CA GLY A 151 22.78 1.01 -8.67
C GLY A 151 21.37 1.37 -8.20
N ALA A 152 21.27 1.94 -6.99
CA ALA A 152 20.01 2.32 -6.40
C ALA A 152 19.23 3.34 -7.26
N ILE A 153 17.93 3.11 -7.42
CA ILE A 153 16.98 3.96 -8.15
C ILE A 153 15.87 4.50 -7.25
N ALA A 154 15.69 3.90 -6.08
CA ALA A 154 14.77 4.40 -5.06
C ALA A 154 15.21 3.93 -3.66
N LEU A 155 14.93 4.73 -2.65
CA LEU A 155 14.89 4.31 -1.25
C LEU A 155 13.52 3.68 -1.02
N ALA A 156 13.47 2.35 -0.92
CA ALA A 156 12.24 1.57 -0.97
C ALA A 156 11.22 2.01 0.08
N GLY A 157 9.98 2.19 -0.34
CA GLY A 157 8.89 2.61 0.53
C GLY A 157 8.97 4.05 1.06
N ILE A 158 9.99 4.83 0.64
CA ILE A 158 10.22 6.19 1.14
C ILE A 158 10.17 7.22 0.00
N ILE A 159 11.11 7.17 -0.94
CA ILE A 159 11.21 8.16 -2.02
C ILE A 159 11.98 7.60 -3.22
N GLY A 160 11.55 7.95 -4.42
CA GLY A 160 12.26 7.62 -5.66
C GLY A 160 13.53 8.42 -5.87
N GLY A 161 14.40 7.90 -6.75
CA GLY A 161 15.60 8.58 -7.24
C GLY A 161 15.32 9.46 -8.46
N LEU A 162 16.12 10.50 -8.63
CA LEU A 162 15.96 11.48 -9.70
C LEU A 162 16.25 10.89 -11.08
N ARG A 163 17.21 9.96 -11.17
CA ARG A 163 17.66 9.36 -12.43
C ARG A 163 16.53 8.71 -13.22
N THR A 164 15.66 7.98 -12.57
CA THR A 164 14.56 7.22 -13.17
C THR A 164 13.20 7.90 -13.02
N ALA A 165 13.20 9.18 -12.67
CA ALA A 165 11.97 9.95 -12.50
C ALA A 165 11.21 10.09 -13.82
N VAL A 166 9.89 9.94 -13.76
CA VAL A 166 8.99 10.26 -14.87
C VAL A 166 8.93 11.76 -15.10
N THR A 167 8.83 12.13 -16.37
CA THR A 167 8.75 13.52 -16.84
C THR A 167 7.64 13.66 -17.88
N ASP A 168 7.39 14.88 -18.33
CA ASP A 168 6.44 15.14 -19.42
C ASP A 168 6.85 14.49 -20.77
N ASN A 169 8.09 14.03 -20.88
CA ASN A 169 8.59 13.33 -22.07
C ASN A 169 8.52 11.80 -21.94
N THR A 170 8.11 11.27 -20.79
CA THR A 170 8.04 9.82 -20.54
C THR A 170 6.89 9.21 -21.35
N THR A 171 7.22 8.27 -22.23
CA THR A 171 6.26 7.54 -23.07
C THR A 171 6.14 6.07 -22.72
N ARG A 172 7.04 5.60 -21.84
CA ARG A 172 7.11 4.23 -21.36
C ARG A 172 7.40 4.22 -19.85
N VAL A 173 6.60 3.51 -19.08
CA VAL A 173 6.67 3.54 -17.62
C VAL A 173 6.65 2.12 -17.05
N VAL A 174 7.36 1.92 -15.94
CA VAL A 174 7.16 0.76 -15.07
C VAL A 174 6.44 1.24 -13.82
N ILE A 175 5.24 0.73 -13.60
CA ILE A 175 4.46 0.96 -12.37
C ILE A 175 4.89 -0.09 -11.36
N GLU A 176 5.16 0.34 -10.13
CA GLU A 176 5.50 -0.49 -8.98
C GLU A 176 4.37 -0.49 -7.96
N SER A 177 4.07 -1.66 -7.41
CA SER A 177 3.24 -1.84 -6.22
C SER A 177 3.82 -2.94 -5.35
N ALA A 178 4.22 -2.62 -4.12
CA ALA A 178 4.94 -3.56 -3.27
C ALA A 178 4.43 -3.59 -1.84
N PHE A 179 4.76 -4.67 -1.14
CA PHE A 179 4.67 -4.77 0.31
C PHE A 179 6.09 -4.87 0.88
N PHE A 180 6.44 -3.93 1.74
CA PHE A 180 7.71 -3.93 2.48
C PHE A 180 7.44 -4.22 3.96
N ASN A 181 8.35 -4.96 4.59
CA ASN A 181 8.32 -5.16 6.02
C ASN A 181 8.39 -3.81 6.75
N PRO A 182 7.40 -3.46 7.59
CA PRO A 182 7.38 -2.17 8.28
C PRO A 182 8.67 -1.88 9.07
N LEU A 183 9.30 -2.90 9.66
CA LEU A 183 10.54 -2.74 10.43
C LEU A 183 11.74 -2.37 9.55
N ALA A 184 11.73 -2.75 8.28
CA ALA A 184 12.77 -2.36 7.33
C ALA A 184 12.67 -0.88 6.91
N ILE A 185 11.46 -0.28 7.01
CA ILE A 185 11.22 1.12 6.64
C ILE A 185 11.27 2.04 7.87
N ALA A 186 10.84 1.55 9.04
CA ALA A 186 10.71 2.34 10.24
C ALA A 186 12.01 3.08 10.63
N GLY A 187 11.91 4.40 10.78
CA GLY A 187 13.02 5.28 11.17
C GLY A 187 14.01 5.61 10.04
N ARG A 188 13.98 4.91 8.89
CA ARG A 188 14.93 5.15 7.78
C ARG A 188 14.70 6.51 7.14
N ALA A 189 13.45 6.91 6.90
CA ALA A 189 13.12 8.24 6.38
C ALA A 189 13.69 9.35 7.27
N ARG A 190 13.50 9.23 8.59
CA ARG A 190 13.99 10.21 9.57
C ARG A 190 15.53 10.39 9.56
N ARG A 191 16.27 9.30 9.31
CA ARG A 191 17.74 9.36 9.21
C ARG A 191 18.21 10.36 8.16
N PHE A 192 17.45 10.50 7.07
CA PHE A 192 17.75 11.42 5.98
C PHE A 192 16.96 12.73 6.06
N GLY A 193 16.29 13.01 7.17
CA GLY A 193 15.43 14.19 7.32
C GLY A 193 14.19 14.18 6.43
N LEU A 194 13.75 12.99 6.00
CA LEU A 194 12.61 12.80 5.11
C LEU A 194 11.34 12.49 5.90
N HIS A 195 10.24 12.97 5.37
CA HIS A 195 8.90 12.66 5.86
C HIS A 195 7.96 12.60 4.66
N THR A 196 7.61 11.41 4.19
CA THR A 196 6.79 11.22 3.00
C THR A 196 5.51 10.47 3.31
N ASP A 197 4.49 10.67 2.48
CA ASP A 197 3.22 9.93 2.57
C ASP A 197 3.42 8.41 2.44
N SER A 198 4.40 7.98 1.65
CA SER A 198 4.77 6.57 1.50
C SER A 198 5.40 6.04 2.79
N SER A 199 6.42 6.72 3.34
CA SER A 199 7.12 6.27 4.55
C SER A 199 6.19 6.15 5.74
N GLN A 200 5.28 7.12 5.92
CA GLN A 200 4.28 7.07 7.00
C GLN A 200 3.38 5.83 6.94
N ARG A 201 2.98 5.42 5.71
CA ARG A 201 2.14 4.23 5.52
C ARG A 201 2.92 2.95 5.73
N PHE A 202 4.07 2.82 5.09
CA PHE A 202 4.89 1.61 5.24
C PHE A 202 5.44 1.41 6.65
N GLU A 203 5.85 2.47 7.35
CA GLU A 203 6.31 2.39 8.75
C GLU A 203 5.22 1.88 9.71
N ARG A 204 3.95 2.24 9.46
CA ARG A 204 2.81 1.84 10.29
C ARG A 204 2.16 0.55 9.84
N GLY A 205 2.52 0.08 8.66
CA GLY A 205 1.97 -1.08 7.99
C GLY A 205 0.98 -0.72 6.89
N VAL A 206 1.09 -1.46 5.79
CA VAL A 206 0.17 -1.45 4.65
C VAL A 206 -0.44 -2.85 4.56
N ASP A 207 -1.67 -2.92 4.12
CA ASP A 207 -2.35 -4.19 3.86
C ASP A 207 -1.58 -5.01 2.81
N PHE A 208 -1.01 -6.14 3.21
CA PHE A 208 -0.19 -6.98 2.33
C PHE A 208 -0.96 -7.62 1.17
N GLU A 209 -2.29 -7.60 1.19
CA GLU A 209 -3.16 -8.05 0.09
C GLU A 209 -3.56 -6.91 -0.86
N LEU A 210 -3.26 -5.66 -0.51
CA LEU A 210 -3.66 -4.48 -1.28
C LEU A 210 -2.82 -4.22 -2.55
N PRO A 211 -1.54 -4.60 -2.66
CA PRO A 211 -0.68 -4.20 -3.79
C PRO A 211 -1.26 -4.54 -5.16
N ILE A 212 -1.90 -5.71 -5.34
CA ILE A 212 -2.49 -6.10 -6.63
C ILE A 212 -3.72 -5.26 -6.98
N LEU A 213 -4.57 -4.94 -5.99
CA LEU A 213 -5.74 -4.09 -6.21
C LEU A 213 -5.31 -2.66 -6.60
N ALA A 214 -4.27 -2.14 -5.96
CA ALA A 214 -3.74 -0.82 -6.27
C ALA A 214 -3.08 -0.77 -7.65
N MET A 215 -2.32 -1.81 -8.03
CA MET A 215 -1.77 -1.95 -9.38
C MET A 215 -2.89 -1.93 -10.43
N ASN A 216 -3.91 -2.75 -10.26
CA ASN A 216 -5.04 -2.82 -11.17
C ASN A 216 -5.77 -1.49 -11.27
N ARG A 217 -5.97 -0.80 -10.13
CA ARG A 217 -6.61 0.53 -10.10
C ARG A 217 -5.81 1.61 -10.81
N ALA A 218 -4.50 1.64 -10.61
CA ALA A 218 -3.62 2.59 -11.28
C ALA A 218 -3.61 2.35 -12.80
N SER A 219 -3.49 1.08 -13.23
CA SER A 219 -3.51 0.71 -14.64
C SER A 219 -4.85 1.04 -15.31
N GLN A 220 -5.97 0.83 -14.62
CA GLN A 220 -7.30 1.24 -15.07
C GLN A 220 -7.36 2.74 -15.32
N LEU A 221 -6.92 3.55 -14.33
CA LEU A 221 -6.93 5.00 -14.44
C LEU A 221 -6.02 5.48 -15.58
N ILE A 222 -4.84 4.90 -15.74
CA ILE A 222 -3.93 5.25 -16.84
C ILE A 222 -4.56 4.88 -18.19
N ALA A 223 -5.15 3.69 -18.33
CA ALA A 223 -5.81 3.25 -19.55
C ALA A 223 -6.97 4.19 -19.94
N GLU A 224 -7.78 4.61 -18.97
CA GLU A 224 -8.91 5.51 -19.19
C GLU A 224 -8.47 6.94 -19.57
N LEU A 225 -7.38 7.43 -18.98
CA LEU A 225 -6.98 8.84 -19.08
C LEU A 225 -5.90 9.10 -20.12
N ALA A 226 -4.99 8.16 -20.34
CA ALA A 226 -3.85 8.30 -21.24
C ALA A 226 -3.80 7.23 -22.33
N GLY A 227 -4.60 6.18 -22.23
CA GLY A 227 -4.45 5.02 -23.11
C GLY A 227 -3.19 4.23 -22.81
N GLY A 228 -2.51 3.78 -23.87
CA GLY A 228 -1.28 3.00 -23.80
C GLY A 228 -1.50 1.49 -23.91
N ASP A 229 -0.39 0.77 -24.07
CA ASP A 229 -0.33 -0.67 -24.17
C ASP A 229 0.28 -1.25 -22.89
N PHE A 230 -0.44 -2.18 -22.24
CA PHE A 230 -0.13 -2.74 -20.94
C PHE A 230 0.47 -4.13 -21.08
N GLY A 231 1.65 -4.33 -20.54
CA GLY A 231 2.26 -5.64 -20.41
C GLY A 231 1.63 -6.45 -19.27
N PRO A 232 1.89 -7.75 -19.20
CA PRO A 232 1.45 -8.54 -18.05
C PRO A 232 2.19 -8.09 -16.78
N ILE A 233 1.52 -8.21 -15.62
CA ILE A 233 2.13 -7.89 -14.33
C ILE A 233 3.23 -8.91 -14.03
N THR A 234 4.44 -8.43 -13.81
CA THR A 234 5.54 -9.23 -13.25
C THR A 234 5.32 -9.37 -11.75
N ILE A 235 5.38 -10.60 -11.26
CA ILE A 235 5.16 -10.95 -9.86
C ILE A 235 6.44 -11.52 -9.28
N ALA A 236 7.01 -10.86 -8.28
CA ALA A 236 8.07 -11.40 -7.45
C ALA A 236 7.53 -11.51 -6.01
N GLU A 237 7.25 -12.74 -5.57
CA GLU A 237 6.54 -12.98 -4.31
C GLU A 237 7.11 -14.19 -3.56
N ASN A 238 7.23 -14.04 -2.23
CA ASN A 238 7.47 -15.13 -1.28
C ASN A 238 6.36 -15.12 -0.22
N THR A 239 5.30 -15.89 -0.46
CA THR A 239 4.12 -15.93 0.41
C THR A 239 4.41 -16.43 1.82
N ALA A 240 5.50 -17.20 2.02
CA ALA A 240 5.88 -17.67 3.34
C ALA A 240 6.38 -16.56 4.28
N LEU A 241 6.81 -15.43 3.70
CA LEU A 241 7.29 -14.25 4.43
C LEU A 241 6.20 -13.20 4.67
N LEU A 242 5.01 -13.38 4.10
CA LEU A 242 3.88 -12.48 4.34
C LEU A 242 3.36 -12.64 5.78
N PRO A 243 2.84 -11.56 6.38
CA PRO A 243 2.25 -11.62 7.71
C PRO A 243 1.16 -12.69 7.81
N GLN A 244 1.23 -13.52 8.84
CA GLN A 244 0.24 -14.56 9.09
C GLN A 244 -0.90 -13.99 9.95
N ARG A 245 -2.13 -14.23 9.52
CA ARG A 245 -3.33 -13.91 10.31
C ARG A 245 -3.63 -15.08 11.24
N HIS A 246 -3.44 -14.87 12.54
CA HIS A 246 -3.72 -15.89 13.54
C HIS A 246 -5.17 -15.80 14.02
N ALA A 247 -5.74 -16.97 14.28
CA ALA A 247 -7.06 -17.06 14.91
C ALA A 247 -6.96 -16.64 16.38
N ILE A 248 -7.88 -15.77 16.81
CA ILE A 248 -7.99 -15.26 18.17
C ILE A 248 -9.22 -15.90 18.82
N GLU A 249 -9.04 -16.54 19.95
CA GLU A 249 -10.15 -17.09 20.74
C GLU A 249 -10.75 -16.00 21.62
N LEU A 250 -12.06 -15.80 21.51
CA LEU A 250 -12.82 -14.83 22.29
C LEU A 250 -13.94 -15.53 23.06
N LYS A 251 -14.13 -15.17 24.32
CA LYS A 251 -15.21 -15.67 25.17
C LYS A 251 -16.07 -14.52 25.69
N GLN A 252 -17.38 -14.77 25.80
CA GLN A 252 -18.35 -13.83 26.36
C GLN A 252 -17.90 -13.29 27.73
N ALA A 253 -17.44 -14.18 28.61
CA ALA A 253 -16.98 -13.77 29.94
C ALA A 253 -15.81 -12.79 29.92
N GLN A 254 -14.92 -12.84 28.89
CA GLN A 254 -13.82 -11.88 28.73
C GLN A 254 -14.37 -10.52 28.31
N VAL A 255 -15.35 -10.49 27.40
CA VAL A 255 -16.02 -9.26 26.96
C VAL A 255 -16.70 -8.58 28.14
N ASP A 256 -17.56 -9.30 28.84
CA ASP A 256 -18.35 -8.79 29.96
C ASP A 256 -17.45 -8.32 31.11
N GLN A 257 -16.37 -9.05 31.38
CA GLN A 257 -15.39 -8.68 32.41
C GLN A 257 -14.64 -7.40 32.06
N LEU A 258 -14.19 -7.25 30.79
CA LEU A 258 -13.39 -6.09 30.43
C LEU A 258 -14.22 -4.83 30.27
N LEU A 259 -15.46 -4.94 29.77
CA LEU A 259 -16.37 -3.82 29.59
C LEU A 259 -17.14 -3.45 30.85
N GLY A 260 -17.25 -4.39 31.83
CA GLY A 260 -17.95 -4.19 33.08
C GLY A 260 -19.50 -4.30 32.97
N TYR A 261 -20.00 -4.73 31.83
CA TYR A 261 -21.42 -5.01 31.57
C TYR A 261 -21.58 -6.13 30.55
N GLN A 262 -22.76 -6.73 30.49
CA GLN A 262 -23.06 -7.80 29.57
C GLN A 262 -23.38 -7.25 28.16
N VAL A 263 -22.77 -7.79 27.15
CA VAL A 263 -23.00 -7.48 25.72
C VAL A 263 -23.69 -8.67 25.07
N GLU A 264 -24.71 -8.42 24.26
CA GLU A 264 -25.41 -9.48 23.54
C GLU A 264 -24.49 -10.20 22.57
N SER A 265 -24.49 -11.54 22.58
CA SER A 265 -23.61 -12.39 21.75
C SER A 265 -23.79 -12.13 20.25
N ASP A 266 -25.02 -11.84 19.82
CA ASP A 266 -25.31 -11.54 18.40
C ASP A 266 -24.69 -10.19 17.99
N PHE A 267 -24.68 -9.20 18.88
CA PHE A 267 -24.02 -7.91 18.65
C PHE A 267 -22.50 -8.07 18.49
N ILE A 268 -21.86 -8.88 19.37
CA ILE A 268 -20.41 -9.17 19.28
C ILE A 268 -20.10 -9.80 17.91
N THR A 269 -20.87 -10.79 17.51
CA THR A 269 -20.71 -11.49 16.24
C THR A 269 -20.84 -10.53 15.05
N ASP A 270 -21.91 -9.74 15.04
CA ASP A 270 -22.21 -8.80 13.97
C ASP A 270 -21.16 -7.68 13.87
N ALA A 271 -20.75 -7.10 15.01
CA ALA A 271 -19.72 -6.06 15.04
C ALA A 271 -18.39 -6.54 14.43
N LEU A 272 -17.91 -7.72 14.84
CA LEU A 272 -16.68 -8.28 14.32
C LEU A 272 -16.78 -8.66 12.83
N GLN A 273 -17.93 -9.19 12.37
CA GLN A 273 -18.16 -9.50 10.95
C GLN A 273 -18.18 -8.23 10.10
N ARG A 274 -18.80 -7.15 10.55
CA ARG A 274 -18.81 -5.86 9.84
C ARG A 274 -17.43 -5.26 9.69
N LEU A 275 -16.52 -5.49 10.64
CA LEU A 275 -15.10 -5.11 10.55
C LEU A 275 -14.33 -5.96 9.52
N GLY A 276 -14.96 -6.97 8.93
CA GLY A 276 -14.33 -7.87 7.97
C GLY A 276 -13.62 -9.07 8.60
N CYS A 277 -13.80 -9.31 9.90
CA CYS A 277 -13.27 -10.50 10.55
C CYS A 277 -14.01 -11.75 10.09
N ALA A 278 -13.30 -12.85 9.88
CA ALA A 278 -13.90 -14.17 9.75
C ALA A 278 -14.24 -14.70 11.15
N VAL A 279 -15.54 -14.78 11.46
CA VAL A 279 -16.03 -15.18 12.79
C VAL A 279 -16.63 -16.57 12.71
N THR A 280 -16.11 -17.49 13.53
CA THR A 280 -16.69 -18.83 13.71
C THR A 280 -17.20 -18.96 15.14
N VAL A 281 -18.51 -19.18 15.30
CA VAL A 281 -19.13 -19.48 16.59
C VAL A 281 -18.89 -20.96 16.91
N LYS A 282 -18.14 -21.26 17.97
CA LYS A 282 -17.84 -22.63 18.42
C LYS A 282 -18.91 -23.16 19.36
N ALA A 283 -19.38 -22.33 20.29
CA ALA A 283 -20.41 -22.62 21.23
C ALA A 283 -21.09 -21.29 21.65
N GLN A 284 -22.15 -21.35 22.43
CA GLN A 284 -22.77 -20.14 22.94
C GLN A 284 -21.76 -19.33 23.79
N GLY A 285 -21.48 -18.11 23.34
CA GLY A 285 -20.52 -17.24 24.00
C GLY A 285 -19.04 -17.58 23.77
N GLU A 286 -18.72 -18.37 22.73
CA GLU A 286 -17.34 -18.69 22.35
C GLU A 286 -17.13 -18.50 20.83
N TRP A 287 -16.14 -17.72 20.46
CA TRP A 287 -15.80 -17.42 19.05
C TRP A 287 -14.33 -17.69 18.77
N THR A 288 -14.07 -18.11 17.53
CA THR A 288 -12.76 -18.01 16.90
C THR A 288 -12.84 -16.92 15.86
N VAL A 289 -11.99 -15.92 15.94
CA VAL A 289 -11.99 -14.72 15.10
C VAL A 289 -10.67 -14.60 14.36
N VAL A 290 -10.71 -14.49 13.03
CA VAL A 290 -9.52 -14.20 12.21
C VAL A 290 -9.66 -12.78 11.68
N PRO A 291 -8.77 -11.84 12.06
CA PRO A 291 -8.79 -10.46 11.56
C PRO A 291 -8.54 -10.40 10.05
N PRO A 292 -9.05 -9.37 9.35
CA PRO A 292 -8.72 -9.14 7.94
C PRO A 292 -7.27 -8.66 7.78
N SER A 293 -6.72 -8.76 6.57
CA SER A 293 -5.32 -8.43 6.25
C SER A 293 -4.91 -6.98 6.57
N HIS A 294 -5.85 -6.06 6.50
CA HIS A 294 -5.63 -4.64 6.80
C HIS A 294 -5.64 -4.29 8.30
N ARG A 295 -6.09 -5.21 9.16
CA ARG A 295 -6.14 -5.03 10.63
C ARG A 295 -5.00 -5.82 11.29
N TYR A 296 -3.78 -5.41 11.01
CA TYR A 296 -2.56 -5.98 11.59
C TYR A 296 -2.32 -5.56 13.05
N ASP A 297 -3.13 -4.65 13.57
CA ASP A 297 -3.18 -4.22 14.96
C ASP A 297 -3.95 -5.21 15.85
N MET A 298 -4.79 -6.08 15.28
CA MET A 298 -5.55 -7.09 16.02
C MET A 298 -4.73 -8.38 16.18
N ALA A 299 -4.23 -8.64 17.39
CA ALA A 299 -3.42 -9.81 17.70
C ALA A 299 -3.93 -10.63 18.89
N ILE A 300 -4.67 -10.01 19.82
CA ILE A 300 -5.16 -10.60 21.07
C ILE A 300 -6.65 -10.31 21.27
N TYR A 301 -7.28 -11.03 22.19
CA TYR A 301 -8.72 -10.86 22.43
C TYR A 301 -9.11 -9.46 22.92
N GLN A 302 -8.21 -8.74 23.58
CA GLN A 302 -8.45 -7.37 24.01
C GLN A 302 -8.66 -6.41 22.84
N ASP A 303 -7.92 -6.62 21.74
CA ASP A 303 -8.07 -5.83 20.51
C ASP A 303 -9.47 -6.02 19.90
N LEU A 304 -9.98 -7.27 19.95
CA LEU A 304 -11.35 -7.56 19.50
C LEU A 304 -12.41 -6.91 20.40
N ILE A 305 -12.17 -6.89 21.72
CA ILE A 305 -13.10 -6.25 22.69
C ILE A 305 -13.09 -4.74 22.53
N GLU A 306 -11.94 -4.12 22.24
CA GLU A 306 -11.86 -2.68 21.91
C GLU A 306 -12.80 -2.34 20.74
N GLU A 307 -12.79 -3.15 19.69
CA GLU A 307 -13.67 -2.93 18.53
C GLU A 307 -15.15 -3.16 18.83
N VAL A 308 -15.48 -4.10 19.71
CA VAL A 308 -16.86 -4.31 20.15
C VAL A 308 -17.36 -3.14 21.00
N ALA A 309 -16.45 -2.47 21.73
CA ALA A 309 -16.77 -1.33 22.60
C ALA A 309 -17.00 -0.01 21.84
N ARG A 310 -16.50 0.10 20.63
CA ARG A 310 -16.62 1.29 19.76
C ARG A 310 -17.96 1.37 19.09
#